data_128ac52ab3e14038de8f096f516ac27f
#
_entry.id   128ac52ab3e14038de8f096f516ac27f
#
_cell.length_a   1.000
_cell.length_b   1.000
_cell.length_c   1.000
_cell.angle_alpha   90.00
_cell.angle_beta   90.00
_cell.angle_gamma   90.00
#
_symmetry.space_group_name_H-M   'P 1'
#
loop_
_entity.id
_entity.type
_entity.pdbx_description
1 polymer ?
#
loop_
_entity_poly.entity_id
_entity_poly.type
_entity_poly.pdbx_seq_one_letter_code
_entity_poly.pdbx_strand_id
1 'polypeptide(L)'
;TQNVRRLLQLSSPSVYFDGKAHVGLREEQIPRRFFDHYGATKYLAEQRVLAAAEMGLEVLALRPRFVTGAGDTSLFPRLIEMQRNGVLSIIGKGDNQVDFTSMQNLNDALFSGLLAGPQALGKVYNISNGSPVPLWQVVNHALAQFGLPPVKRRIPYALGYALATLNETVCKILPGKPEPKLSRLGMAVMAQDFSLDISQARTLLDYDPQVSVWAAVEEFSQWYKAQPQPFVDFAAPAPPAAG
;
A
#
# COMPACT_ATOMS: atom_id res chain seq x y z
N THR A 1 -0.74 -5.19 -34.16
CA THR A 1 -0.71 -4.03 -33.24
C THR A 1 -2.14 -3.74 -32.79
N GLN A 2 -2.38 -3.85 -31.49
CA GLN A 2 -3.67 -3.50 -30.92
C GLN A 2 -3.77 -1.99 -30.77
N ASN A 3 -4.92 -1.42 -31.13
CA ASN A 3 -5.12 0.05 -31.17
C ASN A 3 -5.46 0.56 -29.76
N VAL A 4 -4.53 0.43 -28.79
CA VAL A 4 -4.70 0.95 -27.42
C VAL A 4 -4.52 2.46 -27.47
N ARG A 5 -5.55 3.21 -27.07
CA ARG A 5 -5.54 4.67 -27.03
C ARG A 5 -5.05 5.21 -25.70
N ARG A 6 -5.47 4.59 -24.57
CA ARG A 6 -5.19 5.08 -23.21
C ARG A 6 -4.66 3.96 -22.32
N LEU A 7 -3.66 4.28 -21.51
CA LEU A 7 -3.05 3.41 -20.51
C LEU A 7 -3.11 4.08 -19.14
N LEU A 8 -3.76 3.41 -18.18
CA LEU A 8 -3.68 3.74 -16.77
C LEU A 8 -2.75 2.77 -16.07
N GLN A 9 -1.72 3.27 -15.41
CA GLN A 9 -0.84 2.46 -14.61
C GLN A 9 -1.19 2.53 -13.12
N LEU A 10 -1.34 1.39 -12.46
CA LEU A 10 -1.30 1.35 -11.00
C LEU A 10 0.16 1.34 -10.51
N SER A 11 0.59 2.50 -10.02
CA SER A 11 1.86 2.69 -9.35
C SER A 11 1.71 2.46 -7.83
N SER A 12 2.52 3.09 -6.99
CA SER A 12 2.46 2.94 -5.54
C SER A 12 3.09 4.15 -4.83
N PRO A 13 2.57 4.60 -3.68
CA PRO A 13 3.22 5.58 -2.84
C PRO A 13 4.55 5.12 -2.22
N SER A 14 4.93 3.85 -2.37
CA SER A 14 6.27 3.36 -2.00
C SER A 14 7.40 4.11 -2.71
N VAL A 15 7.10 4.79 -3.82
CA VAL A 15 8.04 5.68 -4.52
C VAL A 15 8.50 6.87 -3.67
N TYR A 16 7.73 7.26 -2.66
CA TYR A 16 8.08 8.35 -1.73
C TYR A 16 8.88 7.88 -0.52
N PHE A 17 8.85 6.55 -0.26
CA PHE A 17 9.29 6.05 1.03
C PHE A 17 10.81 6.16 1.18
N ASP A 18 11.25 6.86 2.23
CA ASP A 18 12.66 7.05 2.60
C ASP A 18 12.95 6.60 4.06
N GLY A 19 11.99 5.96 4.71
CA GLY A 19 12.07 5.47 6.09
C GLY A 19 11.68 6.51 7.14
N LYS A 20 11.19 7.68 6.74
CA LYS A 20 10.75 8.77 7.62
C LYS A 20 9.25 8.97 7.58
N ALA A 21 8.75 9.73 8.56
CA ALA A 21 7.37 10.19 8.59
C ALA A 21 7.15 11.29 7.53
N HIS A 22 6.02 11.22 6.86
CA HIS A 22 5.59 12.21 5.88
C HIS A 22 4.10 12.48 6.00
N VAL A 23 3.71 13.75 5.91
CA VAL A 23 2.30 14.18 5.98
C VAL A 23 1.99 15.05 4.78
N GLY A 24 0.93 14.71 4.05
CA GLY A 24 0.46 15.49 2.90
C GLY A 24 1.44 15.48 1.72
N LEU A 25 2.04 14.31 1.40
CA LEU A 25 2.98 14.16 0.28
C LEU A 25 2.31 14.47 -1.06
N ARG A 26 2.97 15.31 -1.85
CA ARG A 26 2.58 15.63 -3.22
C ARG A 26 3.34 14.80 -4.24
N GLU A 27 2.82 14.73 -5.45
CA GLU A 27 3.29 13.86 -6.51
C GLU A 27 4.75 14.10 -6.95
N GLU A 28 5.23 15.32 -6.83
CA GLU A 28 6.61 15.72 -7.20
C GLU A 28 7.67 15.43 -6.12
N GLN A 29 7.27 15.07 -4.90
CA GLN A 29 8.18 14.93 -3.76
C GLN A 29 8.91 13.58 -3.75
N ILE A 30 9.56 13.21 -4.83
CA ILE A 30 10.31 11.96 -4.96
C ILE A 30 11.65 12.05 -4.22
N PRO A 31 12.01 11.08 -3.37
CA PRO A 31 13.27 11.09 -2.65
C PRO A 31 14.46 10.87 -3.60
N ARG A 32 15.62 11.42 -3.28
CA ARG A 32 16.85 11.23 -4.06
C ARG A 32 17.35 9.78 -4.09
N ARG A 33 16.97 8.99 -3.07
CA ARG A 33 17.31 7.56 -2.96
C ARG A 33 16.09 6.81 -2.47
N PHE A 34 15.76 5.74 -3.16
CA PHE A 34 14.69 4.85 -2.77
C PHE A 34 15.13 3.99 -1.58
N PHE A 35 14.21 3.74 -0.68
CA PHE A 35 14.46 2.90 0.49
C PHE A 35 14.63 1.43 0.13
N ASP A 36 13.89 0.97 -0.86
CA ASP A 36 13.88 -0.41 -1.33
C ASP A 36 13.79 -0.52 -2.87
N HIS A 37 13.94 -1.75 -3.35
CA HIS A 37 13.85 -2.06 -4.78
C HIS A 37 12.43 -1.93 -5.31
N TYR A 38 11.40 -2.17 -4.50
CA TYR A 38 10.01 -2.08 -4.92
C TYR A 38 9.65 -0.65 -5.30
N GLY A 39 9.93 0.33 -4.43
CA GLY A 39 9.73 1.73 -4.74
C GLY A 39 10.52 2.18 -5.97
N ALA A 40 11.79 1.75 -6.09
CA ALA A 40 12.62 2.07 -7.25
C ALA A 40 12.06 1.51 -8.57
N THR A 41 11.64 0.25 -8.59
CA THR A 41 11.07 -0.39 -9.80
C THR A 41 9.72 0.19 -10.19
N LYS A 42 8.86 0.51 -9.20
CA LYS A 42 7.58 1.19 -9.46
C LYS A 42 7.80 2.57 -10.06
N TYR A 43 8.77 3.34 -9.55
CA TYR A 43 9.11 4.64 -10.12
C TYR A 43 9.65 4.52 -11.55
N LEU A 44 10.57 3.58 -11.82
CA LEU A 44 11.08 3.36 -13.18
C LEU A 44 9.98 2.95 -14.17
N ALA A 45 9.05 2.09 -13.74
CA ALA A 45 7.89 1.71 -14.56
C ALA A 45 7.00 2.92 -14.86
N GLU A 46 6.77 3.76 -13.87
CA GLU A 46 5.99 5.01 -13.99
C GLU A 46 6.64 5.97 -15.00
N GLN A 47 7.95 6.19 -14.91
CA GLN A 47 8.68 7.04 -15.86
C GLN A 47 8.59 6.49 -17.30
N ARG A 48 8.67 5.17 -17.49
CA ARG A 48 8.52 4.54 -18.82
C ARG A 48 7.12 4.70 -19.39
N VAL A 49 6.10 4.58 -18.56
CA VAL A 49 4.71 4.79 -18.99
C VAL A 49 4.47 6.25 -19.36
N LEU A 50 4.95 7.18 -18.53
CA LEU A 50 4.81 8.61 -18.81
C LEU A 50 5.54 9.02 -20.12
N ALA A 51 6.72 8.46 -20.37
CA ALA A 51 7.46 8.70 -21.62
C ALA A 51 6.72 8.19 -22.88
N ALA A 52 5.80 7.23 -22.76
CA ALA A 52 5.00 6.77 -23.89
C ALA A 52 4.00 7.83 -24.40
N ALA A 53 3.77 8.90 -23.64
CA ALA A 53 3.01 10.06 -24.10
C ALA A 53 3.66 10.73 -25.33
N GLU A 54 5.00 10.73 -25.42
CA GLU A 54 5.74 11.27 -26.55
C GLU A 54 5.48 10.49 -27.84
N MET A 55 5.04 9.24 -27.73
CA MET A 55 4.64 8.37 -28.86
C MET A 55 3.15 8.45 -29.18
N GLY A 56 2.41 9.41 -28.58
CA GLY A 56 0.99 9.63 -28.82
C GLY A 56 0.05 8.76 -28.00
N LEU A 57 0.55 8.02 -26.99
CA LEU A 57 -0.31 7.27 -26.09
C LEU A 57 -0.83 8.18 -24.97
N GLU A 58 -2.14 8.17 -24.73
CA GLU A 58 -2.73 8.84 -23.57
C GLU A 58 -2.37 8.05 -22.30
N VAL A 59 -1.57 8.63 -21.41
CA VAL A 59 -1.09 7.93 -20.22
C VAL A 59 -1.38 8.69 -18.95
N LEU A 60 -1.62 7.97 -17.85
CA LEU A 60 -1.59 8.49 -16.49
C LEU A 60 -1.25 7.36 -15.49
N ALA A 61 -0.75 7.73 -14.32
CA ALA A 61 -0.43 6.79 -13.27
C ALA A 61 -1.14 7.16 -11.96
N LEU A 62 -1.64 6.15 -11.23
CA LEU A 62 -2.27 6.30 -9.94
C LEU A 62 -1.40 5.65 -8.86
N ARG A 63 -1.23 6.34 -7.72
CA ARG A 63 -0.49 5.87 -6.54
C ARG A 63 -1.46 5.62 -5.37
N PRO A 64 -2.20 4.50 -5.35
CA PRO A 64 -3.12 4.19 -4.26
C PRO A 64 -2.37 3.73 -3.01
N ARG A 65 -2.79 4.21 -1.82
CA ARG A 65 -2.21 3.82 -0.52
C ARG A 65 -3.08 2.80 0.18
N PHE A 66 -2.49 1.70 0.68
CA PHE A 66 -3.16 0.67 1.47
C PHE A 66 -4.58 0.35 0.97
N VAL A 67 -4.65 -0.24 -0.22
CA VAL A 67 -5.94 -0.62 -0.81
C VAL A 67 -6.59 -1.71 0.04
N THR A 68 -7.84 -1.48 0.45
CA THR A 68 -8.62 -2.44 1.24
C THR A 68 -10.08 -2.48 0.81
N GLY A 69 -10.73 -3.60 1.05
CA GLY A 69 -12.09 -3.90 0.62
C GLY A 69 -12.21 -5.34 0.16
N ALA A 70 -13.29 -5.69 -0.53
CA ALA A 70 -13.43 -7.00 -1.15
C ALA A 70 -12.27 -7.27 -2.12
N GLY A 71 -11.63 -8.44 -2.01
CA GLY A 71 -10.46 -8.80 -2.83
C GLY A 71 -9.10 -8.46 -2.21
N ASP A 72 -9.01 -7.86 -1.01
CA ASP A 72 -7.72 -7.70 -0.32
C ASP A 72 -7.19 -9.07 0.13
N THR A 73 -6.15 -9.53 -0.55
CA THR A 73 -5.45 -10.79 -0.26
C THR A 73 -4.10 -10.57 0.41
N SER A 74 -3.72 -9.33 0.74
CA SER A 74 -2.35 -9.00 1.14
C SER A 74 -2.24 -8.34 2.52
N LEU A 75 -2.95 -7.24 2.77
CA LEU A 75 -2.77 -6.44 3.97
C LEU A 75 -3.44 -7.08 5.18
N PHE A 76 -4.77 -7.11 5.20
CA PHE A 76 -5.51 -7.59 6.37
C PHE A 76 -5.41 -9.09 6.60
N PRO A 77 -5.41 -9.97 5.58
CA PRO A 77 -5.18 -11.40 5.80
C PRO A 77 -3.88 -11.67 6.55
N ARG A 78 -2.80 -11.00 6.18
CA ARG A 78 -1.49 -11.13 6.84
C ARG A 78 -1.54 -10.65 8.30
N LEU A 79 -2.19 -9.52 8.58
CA LEU A 79 -2.31 -8.98 9.95
C LEU A 79 -3.16 -9.89 10.85
N ILE A 80 -4.24 -10.45 10.31
CA ILE A 80 -5.10 -11.43 11.00
C ILE A 80 -4.29 -12.67 11.36
N GLU A 81 -3.52 -13.21 10.41
CA GLU A 81 -2.68 -14.38 10.64
C GLU A 81 -1.58 -14.10 11.67
N MET A 82 -0.92 -12.96 11.58
CA MET A 82 0.07 -12.54 12.57
C MET A 82 -0.54 -12.42 13.98
N GLN A 83 -1.80 -11.95 14.10
CA GLN A 83 -2.49 -11.87 15.39
C GLN A 83 -2.88 -13.25 15.90
N ARG A 84 -3.38 -14.15 15.05
CA ARG A 84 -3.67 -15.55 15.42
C ARG A 84 -2.44 -16.26 15.96
N ASN A 85 -1.28 -16.00 15.37
CA ASN A 85 0.01 -16.56 15.78
C ASN A 85 0.65 -15.81 16.97
N GLY A 86 0.01 -14.76 17.51
CA GLY A 86 0.50 -14.01 18.68
C GLY A 86 1.77 -13.20 18.42
N VAL A 87 2.13 -12.94 17.14
CA VAL A 87 3.36 -12.22 16.77
C VAL A 87 3.11 -10.76 16.41
N LEU A 88 1.84 -10.36 16.16
CA LEU A 88 1.51 -8.97 15.83
C LEU A 88 1.78 -8.05 17.03
N SER A 89 2.44 -6.95 16.77
CA SER A 89 2.82 -5.99 17.82
C SER A 89 2.74 -4.57 17.27
N ILE A 90 2.29 -3.64 18.10
CA ILE A 90 2.36 -2.21 17.83
C ILE A 90 3.82 -1.79 17.79
N ILE A 91 4.25 -1.15 16.72
CA ILE A 91 5.61 -0.64 16.58
C ILE A 91 5.64 0.85 16.96
N GLY A 92 6.52 1.21 17.88
CA GLY A 92 6.63 2.58 18.38
C GLY A 92 5.49 2.97 19.31
N LYS A 93 5.00 4.19 19.17
CA LYS A 93 3.92 4.76 20.00
C LYS A 93 2.55 4.21 19.65
N GLY A 94 2.32 3.83 18.39
CA GLY A 94 1.05 3.31 17.90
C GLY A 94 -0.03 4.37 17.68
N ASP A 95 0.38 5.61 17.51
CA ASP A 95 -0.46 6.79 17.25
C ASP A 95 -0.32 7.32 15.83
N ASN A 96 0.46 6.63 15.00
CA ASN A 96 0.76 7.04 13.63
C ASN A 96 -0.48 7.09 12.75
N GLN A 97 -0.55 8.19 11.98
CA GLN A 97 -1.63 8.49 11.04
C GLN A 97 -1.24 8.03 9.63
N VAL A 98 -2.12 7.28 8.99
CA VAL A 98 -1.87 6.79 7.63
C VAL A 98 -3.10 6.91 6.76
N ASP A 99 -2.87 7.02 5.46
CA ASP A 99 -3.93 6.92 4.47
C ASP A 99 -4.26 5.48 4.10
N PHE A 100 -5.53 5.27 3.80
CA PHE A 100 -6.06 4.08 3.15
C PHE A 100 -6.80 4.47 1.88
N THR A 101 -6.98 3.51 1.00
CA THR A 101 -7.83 3.61 -0.19
C THR A 101 -8.83 2.47 -0.17
N SER A 102 -10.14 2.73 -0.13
CA SER A 102 -11.10 1.66 -0.33
C SER A 102 -11.05 1.15 -1.76
N MET A 103 -11.36 -0.13 -1.97
CA MET A 103 -11.39 -0.72 -3.31
C MET A 103 -12.39 0.03 -4.21
N GLN A 104 -13.52 0.47 -3.67
CA GLN A 104 -14.51 1.23 -4.41
C GLN A 104 -13.97 2.60 -4.83
N ASN A 105 -13.36 3.37 -3.91
CA ASN A 105 -12.75 4.66 -4.25
C ASN A 105 -11.60 4.50 -5.27
N LEU A 106 -10.85 3.39 -5.23
CA LEU A 106 -9.84 3.10 -6.26
C LEU A 106 -10.47 2.86 -7.62
N ASN A 107 -11.57 2.10 -7.67
CA ASN A 107 -12.31 1.88 -8.91
C ASN A 107 -12.85 3.21 -9.48
N ASP A 108 -13.40 4.07 -8.63
CA ASP A 108 -13.88 5.40 -9.03
C ASP A 108 -12.72 6.24 -9.60
N ALA A 109 -11.55 6.22 -8.95
CA ALA A 109 -10.35 6.90 -9.48
C ALA A 109 -9.89 6.33 -10.83
N LEU A 110 -9.99 5.00 -11.03
CA LEU A 110 -9.67 4.36 -12.31
C LEU A 110 -10.67 4.79 -13.41
N PHE A 111 -11.96 4.80 -13.12
CA PHE A 111 -12.99 5.27 -14.06
C PHE A 111 -12.80 6.75 -14.38
N SER A 112 -12.59 7.60 -13.38
CA SER A 112 -12.28 9.01 -13.59
C SER A 112 -11.04 9.20 -14.48
N GLY A 113 -9.97 8.42 -14.25
CA GLY A 113 -8.78 8.44 -15.11
C GLY A 113 -9.03 7.98 -16.54
N LEU A 114 -9.90 6.96 -16.74
CA LEU A 114 -10.28 6.49 -18.07
C LEU A 114 -11.08 7.54 -18.86
N LEU A 115 -11.88 8.35 -18.18
CA LEU A 115 -12.73 9.37 -18.78
C LEU A 115 -12.10 10.78 -18.77
N ALA A 116 -10.93 10.93 -18.14
CA ALA A 116 -10.27 12.21 -17.93
C ALA A 116 -9.98 12.98 -19.23
N GLY A 117 -10.11 14.29 -19.18
CA GLY A 117 -9.80 15.19 -20.28
C GLY A 117 -8.28 15.35 -20.51
N PRO A 118 -7.88 16.00 -21.61
CA PRO A 118 -6.46 16.14 -22.01
C PRO A 118 -5.57 16.76 -20.94
N GLN A 119 -6.09 17.68 -20.11
CA GLN A 119 -5.34 18.35 -19.05
C GLN A 119 -4.88 17.41 -17.92
N ALA A 120 -5.51 16.25 -17.80
CA ALA A 120 -5.16 15.23 -16.81
C ALA A 120 -4.14 14.21 -17.31
N LEU A 121 -3.87 14.16 -18.60
CA LEU A 121 -2.97 13.18 -19.20
C LEU A 121 -1.50 13.52 -18.95
N GLY A 122 -0.63 12.51 -19.00
CA GLY A 122 0.80 12.66 -18.81
C GLY A 122 1.20 12.92 -17.34
N LYS A 123 0.32 12.66 -16.38
CA LYS A 123 0.52 12.98 -14.96
C LYS A 123 0.39 11.76 -14.07
N VAL A 124 0.87 11.94 -12.84
CA VAL A 124 0.74 10.97 -11.75
C VAL A 124 -0.25 11.53 -10.73
N TYR A 125 -0.99 10.67 -10.04
CA TYR A 125 -2.00 11.05 -9.07
C TYR A 125 -1.88 10.24 -7.79
N ASN A 126 -1.81 10.91 -6.66
CA ASN A 126 -1.99 10.30 -5.36
C ASN A 126 -3.46 9.93 -5.16
N ILE A 127 -3.71 8.72 -4.70
CA ILE A 127 -5.07 8.22 -4.44
C ILE A 127 -5.16 7.70 -3.01
N SER A 128 -6.09 8.24 -2.26
CA SER A 128 -6.46 7.78 -0.92
C SER A 128 -7.90 8.18 -0.60
N ASN A 129 -8.41 7.75 0.54
CA ASN A 129 -9.72 8.22 1.04
C ASN A 129 -9.71 9.70 1.45
N GLY A 130 -8.55 10.39 1.41
CA GLY A 130 -8.40 11.80 1.73
C GLY A 130 -8.59 12.16 3.21
N SER A 131 -8.57 11.17 4.08
CA SER A 131 -8.76 11.31 5.52
C SER A 131 -7.83 10.35 6.25
N PRO A 132 -6.61 10.78 6.64
CA PRO A 132 -5.68 9.95 7.40
C PRO A 132 -6.30 9.49 8.72
N VAL A 133 -6.02 8.26 9.11
CA VAL A 133 -6.58 7.63 10.32
C VAL A 133 -5.49 6.93 11.13
N PRO A 134 -5.69 6.74 12.46
CA PRO A 134 -4.75 5.97 13.27
C PRO A 134 -4.68 4.52 12.80
N LEU A 135 -3.52 4.09 12.31
CA LEU A 135 -3.30 2.74 11.74
C LEU A 135 -3.79 1.63 12.67
N TRP A 136 -3.41 1.70 13.94
CA TRP A 136 -3.70 0.63 14.90
C TRP A 136 -5.17 0.58 15.33
N GLN A 137 -5.92 1.67 15.17
CA GLN A 137 -7.37 1.63 15.35
C GLN A 137 -8.03 0.85 14.21
N VAL A 138 -7.61 1.10 12.97
CA VAL A 138 -8.12 0.37 11.80
C VAL A 138 -7.76 -1.12 11.88
N VAL A 139 -6.52 -1.44 12.26
CA VAL A 139 -6.09 -2.84 12.47
C VAL A 139 -6.94 -3.52 13.54
N ASN A 140 -7.14 -2.89 14.70
CA ASN A 140 -7.95 -3.45 15.77
C ASN A 140 -9.43 -3.59 15.39
N HIS A 141 -9.97 -2.65 14.61
CA HIS A 141 -11.32 -2.76 14.06
C HIS A 141 -11.44 -3.99 13.13
N ALA A 142 -10.47 -4.19 12.24
CA ALA A 142 -10.45 -5.38 11.39
C ALA A 142 -10.35 -6.68 12.21
N LEU A 143 -9.47 -6.74 13.21
CA LEU A 143 -9.34 -7.92 14.08
C LEU A 143 -10.63 -8.24 14.82
N ALA A 144 -11.35 -7.23 15.31
CA ALA A 144 -12.63 -7.40 16.00
C ALA A 144 -13.69 -8.06 15.12
N GLN A 145 -13.70 -7.79 13.80
CA GLN A 145 -14.60 -8.45 12.85
C GLN A 145 -14.41 -9.99 12.83
N PHE A 146 -13.23 -10.48 13.21
CA PHE A 146 -12.89 -11.91 13.26
C PHE A 146 -12.89 -12.49 14.67
N GLY A 147 -13.41 -11.74 15.67
CA GLY A 147 -13.42 -12.16 17.07
C GLY A 147 -12.02 -12.23 17.71
N LEU A 148 -11.02 -11.59 17.10
CA LEU A 148 -9.66 -11.58 17.62
C LEU A 148 -9.46 -10.41 18.61
N PRO A 149 -8.65 -10.60 19.67
CA PRO A 149 -8.39 -9.55 20.64
C PRO A 149 -7.57 -8.41 20.00
N PRO A 150 -7.70 -7.17 20.52
CA PRO A 150 -6.89 -6.06 20.04
C PRO A 150 -5.41 -6.29 20.32
N VAL A 151 -4.55 -5.69 19.50
CA VAL A 151 -3.09 -5.74 19.66
C VAL A 151 -2.70 -4.97 20.93
N LYS A 152 -2.11 -5.65 21.91
CA LYS A 152 -1.66 -5.06 23.19
C LYS A 152 -0.15 -4.96 23.29
N ARG A 153 0.57 -5.90 22.66
CA ARG A 153 2.03 -5.95 22.68
C ARG A 153 2.61 -4.75 21.95
N ARG A 154 3.62 -4.11 22.54
CA ARG A 154 4.33 -2.99 21.93
C ARG A 154 5.82 -3.29 21.83
N ILE A 155 6.44 -2.85 20.73
CA ILE A 155 7.87 -2.95 20.51
C ILE A 155 8.39 -1.52 20.24
N PRO A 156 9.37 -1.00 21.01
CA PRO A 156 10.01 0.28 20.69
C PRO A 156 10.53 0.29 19.25
N TYR A 157 10.30 1.36 18.51
CA TYR A 157 10.71 1.45 17.10
C TYR A 157 12.19 1.14 16.87
N ALA A 158 13.08 1.73 17.70
CA ALA A 158 14.52 1.50 17.58
C ALA A 158 14.91 0.02 17.76
N LEU A 159 14.26 -0.69 18.70
CA LEU A 159 14.48 -2.12 18.90
C LEU A 159 13.98 -2.94 17.71
N GLY A 160 12.74 -2.67 17.26
CA GLY A 160 12.17 -3.33 16.09
C GLY A 160 13.01 -3.13 14.83
N TYR A 161 13.48 -1.90 14.61
CA TYR A 161 14.34 -1.56 13.47
C TYR A 161 15.72 -2.26 13.54
N ALA A 162 16.34 -2.34 14.73
CA ALA A 162 17.60 -3.05 14.92
C ALA A 162 17.44 -4.56 14.66
N LEU A 163 16.37 -5.18 15.18
CA LEU A 163 16.07 -6.59 14.94
C LEU A 163 15.79 -6.87 13.46
N ALA A 164 15.07 -5.98 12.79
CA ALA A 164 14.82 -6.08 11.34
C ALA A 164 16.12 -5.98 10.54
N THR A 165 17.02 -5.07 10.91
CA THR A 165 18.33 -4.91 10.27
C THR A 165 19.16 -6.18 10.41
N LEU A 166 19.20 -6.76 11.62
CA LEU A 166 19.89 -8.02 11.87
C LEU A 166 19.28 -9.16 11.02
N ASN A 167 17.95 -9.28 11.03
CA ASN A 167 17.26 -10.31 10.27
C ASN A 167 17.53 -10.20 8.76
N GLU A 168 17.45 -8.99 8.18
CA GLU A 168 17.78 -8.75 6.77
C GLU A 168 19.25 -9.12 6.46
N THR A 169 20.18 -8.80 7.37
CA THR A 169 21.60 -9.10 7.19
C THR A 169 21.83 -10.61 7.21
N VAL A 170 21.22 -11.31 8.16
CA VAL A 170 21.32 -12.78 8.25
C VAL A 170 20.73 -13.44 7.01
N CYS A 171 19.53 -13.01 6.55
CA CYS A 171 18.91 -13.56 5.35
C CYS A 171 19.76 -13.35 4.09
N LYS A 172 20.52 -12.26 3.99
CA LYS A 172 21.44 -12.01 2.86
C LYS A 172 22.64 -12.94 2.83
N ILE A 173 23.08 -13.42 4.00
CA ILE A 173 24.26 -14.30 4.15
C ILE A 173 23.89 -15.77 4.03
N LEU A 174 22.66 -16.13 4.41
CA LEU A 174 22.19 -17.52 4.37
C LEU A 174 22.13 -18.07 2.93
N PRO A 175 22.44 -19.37 2.74
CA PRO A 175 22.22 -20.05 1.47
C PRO A 175 20.74 -19.94 1.03
N GLY A 176 20.50 -19.70 -0.26
CA GLY A 176 19.16 -19.51 -0.79
C GLY A 176 18.55 -18.14 -0.55
N LYS A 177 19.20 -17.26 0.21
CA LYS A 177 18.79 -15.88 0.51
C LYS A 177 17.29 -15.75 0.81
N PRO A 178 16.78 -16.40 1.87
CA PRO A 178 15.36 -16.40 2.19
C PRO A 178 14.85 -14.97 2.42
N GLU A 179 13.59 -14.72 2.09
CA GLU A 179 12.96 -13.44 2.38
C GLU A 179 12.91 -13.16 3.89
N PRO A 180 13.32 -11.96 4.34
CA PRO A 180 13.29 -11.62 5.74
C PRO A 180 11.85 -11.48 6.23
N LYS A 181 11.44 -12.29 7.21
CA LYS A 181 10.12 -12.19 7.85
C LYS A 181 9.91 -10.86 8.59
N LEU A 182 11.00 -10.23 9.03
CA LEU A 182 11.01 -8.92 9.67
C LEU A 182 11.91 -8.00 8.84
N SER A 183 11.35 -6.93 8.29
CA SER A 183 12.07 -5.98 7.45
C SER A 183 12.04 -4.55 8.01
N ARG A 184 13.09 -3.79 7.74
CA ARG A 184 13.14 -2.36 8.10
C ARG A 184 11.99 -1.58 7.46
N LEU A 185 11.64 -1.92 6.23
CA LEU A 185 10.49 -1.34 5.54
C LEU A 185 9.20 -1.59 6.33
N GLY A 186 8.92 -2.84 6.70
CA GLY A 186 7.74 -3.20 7.49
C GLY A 186 7.69 -2.45 8.83
N MET A 187 8.83 -2.33 9.53
CA MET A 187 8.91 -1.57 10.78
C MET A 187 8.56 -0.10 10.58
N ALA A 188 9.11 0.55 9.56
CA ALA A 188 8.86 1.95 9.29
C ALA A 188 7.42 2.21 8.81
N VAL A 189 6.89 1.37 7.93
CA VAL A 189 5.51 1.45 7.44
C VAL A 189 4.48 1.33 8.57
N MET A 190 4.76 0.49 9.59
CA MET A 190 3.86 0.26 10.72
C MET A 190 4.02 1.29 11.86
N ALA A 191 5.04 2.14 11.83
CA ALA A 191 5.38 3.06 12.92
C ALA A 191 5.31 4.54 12.54
N GLN A 192 5.46 4.89 11.25
CA GLN A 192 5.58 6.28 10.81
C GLN A 192 4.25 6.83 10.28
N ASP A 193 4.05 8.13 10.47
CA ASP A 193 2.99 8.85 9.78
C ASP A 193 3.25 8.82 8.27
N PHE A 194 2.19 8.57 7.50
CA PHE A 194 2.29 8.61 6.05
C PHE A 194 0.95 8.95 5.41
N SER A 195 0.81 10.18 4.95
CA SER A 195 -0.37 10.64 4.24
C SER A 195 -0.04 11.37 2.93
N LEU A 196 -1.02 11.40 2.05
CA LEU A 196 -0.92 11.93 0.69
C LEU A 196 -1.78 13.17 0.53
N ASP A 197 -1.31 14.14 -0.22
CA ASP A 197 -2.14 15.19 -0.79
C ASP A 197 -2.81 14.65 -2.06
N ILE A 198 -4.15 14.63 -2.08
CA ILE A 198 -4.96 14.17 -3.22
C ILE A 198 -5.60 15.34 -4.00
N SER A 199 -5.16 16.56 -3.75
CA SER A 199 -5.76 17.76 -4.35
C SER A 199 -5.68 17.74 -5.88
N GLN A 200 -4.60 17.22 -6.45
CA GLN A 200 -4.44 17.08 -7.90
C GLN A 200 -5.46 16.10 -8.49
N ALA A 201 -5.71 14.96 -7.84
CA ALA A 201 -6.73 14.00 -8.26
C ALA A 201 -8.13 14.61 -8.18
N ARG A 202 -8.45 15.32 -7.10
CA ARG A 202 -9.72 16.05 -6.96
C ARG A 202 -9.94 17.06 -8.08
N THR A 203 -8.91 17.83 -8.41
CA THR A 203 -9.04 18.94 -9.38
C THR A 203 -9.07 18.46 -10.84
N LEU A 204 -8.26 17.46 -11.20
CA LEU A 204 -8.05 17.07 -12.59
C LEU A 204 -8.77 15.79 -12.99
N LEU A 205 -9.11 14.92 -12.03
CA LEU A 205 -9.84 13.68 -12.25
C LEU A 205 -11.27 13.73 -11.72
N ASP A 206 -11.67 14.83 -11.06
CA ASP A 206 -12.96 14.92 -10.36
C ASP A 206 -13.12 13.78 -9.32
N TYR A 207 -12.01 13.41 -8.68
CA TYR A 207 -11.96 12.31 -7.72
C TYR A 207 -12.51 12.75 -6.37
N ASP A 208 -13.65 12.18 -5.97
CA ASP A 208 -14.27 12.45 -4.66
C ASP A 208 -14.53 11.13 -3.91
N PRO A 209 -13.61 10.70 -3.05
CA PRO A 209 -13.72 9.42 -2.33
C PRO A 209 -14.89 9.44 -1.33
N GLN A 210 -15.86 8.54 -1.51
CA GLN A 210 -17.08 8.45 -0.70
C GLN A 210 -17.03 7.36 0.38
N VAL A 211 -16.23 6.31 0.18
CA VAL A 211 -16.20 5.15 1.07
C VAL A 211 -15.11 5.31 2.11
N SER A 212 -15.51 5.29 3.39
CA SER A 212 -14.57 5.35 4.51
C SER A 212 -13.75 4.07 4.66
N VAL A 213 -12.60 4.15 5.33
CA VAL A 213 -11.80 2.96 5.64
C VAL A 213 -12.57 1.96 6.51
N TRP A 214 -13.43 2.43 7.39
CA TRP A 214 -14.24 1.60 8.28
C TRP A 214 -15.21 0.72 7.50
N ALA A 215 -15.95 1.33 6.56
CA ALA A 215 -16.84 0.60 5.66
C ALA A 215 -16.06 -0.38 4.75
N ALA A 216 -14.88 0.01 4.25
CA ALA A 216 -14.04 -0.85 3.44
C ALA A 216 -13.51 -2.07 4.24
N VAL A 217 -13.21 -1.92 5.53
CA VAL A 217 -12.82 -3.03 6.42
C VAL A 217 -14.00 -3.98 6.68
N GLU A 218 -15.21 -3.45 6.82
CA GLU A 218 -16.42 -4.29 6.97
C GLU A 218 -16.68 -5.09 5.69
N GLU A 219 -16.59 -4.45 4.53
CA GLU A 219 -16.71 -5.09 3.21
C GLU A 219 -15.65 -6.20 3.04
N PHE A 220 -14.39 -5.89 3.33
CA PHE A 220 -13.31 -6.88 3.34
C PHE A 220 -13.68 -8.08 4.23
N SER A 221 -14.15 -7.81 5.45
CA SER A 221 -14.43 -8.85 6.43
C SER A 221 -15.56 -9.78 6.00
N GLN A 222 -16.61 -9.24 5.39
CA GLN A 222 -17.73 -10.01 4.84
C GLN A 222 -17.23 -10.89 3.67
N TRP A 223 -16.52 -10.28 2.72
CA TRP A 223 -15.95 -10.98 1.58
C TRP A 223 -14.99 -12.09 2.01
N TYR A 224 -14.04 -11.80 2.91
CA TYR A 224 -13.02 -12.76 3.35
C TYR A 224 -13.62 -13.96 4.07
N LYS A 225 -14.65 -13.75 4.92
CA LYS A 225 -15.35 -14.84 5.61
C LYS A 225 -16.10 -15.78 4.66
N ALA A 226 -16.53 -15.28 3.51
CA ALA A 226 -17.20 -16.07 2.47
C ALA A 226 -16.24 -16.91 1.63
N GLN A 227 -14.92 -16.67 1.70
CA GLN A 227 -13.94 -17.45 0.95
C GLN A 227 -13.64 -18.80 1.63
N PRO A 228 -13.26 -19.84 0.87
CA PRO A 228 -12.70 -21.08 1.41
C PRO A 228 -11.47 -20.77 2.29
N GLN A 229 -11.38 -21.36 3.48
CA GLN A 229 -10.26 -21.16 4.40
C GLN A 229 -9.31 -22.36 4.42
N PRO A 230 -7.98 -22.17 4.46
CA PRO A 230 -7.26 -20.88 4.43
C PRO A 230 -7.28 -20.27 3.03
N PHE A 231 -7.75 -19.03 2.91
CA PHE A 231 -7.83 -18.32 1.63
C PHE A 231 -6.45 -17.94 1.07
N VAL A 232 -5.51 -17.64 1.96
CA VAL A 232 -4.11 -17.36 1.63
C VAL A 232 -3.23 -18.21 2.54
N ASP A 233 -2.40 -19.05 1.95
CA ASP A 233 -1.37 -19.80 2.66
C ASP A 233 -0.07 -19.01 2.65
N PHE A 234 0.17 -18.23 3.71
CA PHE A 234 1.40 -17.48 3.90
C PHE A 234 2.62 -18.36 4.25
N ALA A 235 2.41 -19.66 4.52
CA ALA A 235 3.48 -20.64 4.72
C ALA A 235 3.96 -21.27 3.41
N ALA A 236 3.16 -21.18 2.34
CA ALA A 236 3.55 -21.68 1.04
C ALA A 236 4.70 -20.83 0.46
N PRO A 237 5.75 -21.46 -0.10
CA PRO A 237 6.78 -20.73 -0.83
C PRO A 237 6.15 -20.01 -2.02
N ALA A 238 6.60 -18.79 -2.29
CA ALA A 238 6.18 -18.05 -3.47
C ALA A 238 6.37 -18.93 -4.73
N PRO A 239 5.39 -18.98 -5.66
CA PRO A 239 5.58 -19.73 -6.89
C PRO A 239 6.85 -19.23 -7.60
N PRO A 240 7.63 -20.14 -8.22
CA PRO A 240 8.82 -19.72 -8.95
C PRO A 240 8.44 -18.68 -9.99
N ALA A 241 9.21 -17.59 -10.06
CA ALA A 241 9.03 -16.57 -11.07
C ALA A 241 9.01 -17.26 -12.44
N ALA A 242 7.93 -17.08 -13.19
CA ALA A 242 7.85 -17.57 -14.56
C ALA A 242 9.02 -16.97 -15.34
N GLY A 243 9.91 -17.85 -15.83
CA GLY A 243 11.08 -17.51 -16.61
C GLY A 243 10.75 -16.85 -17.95
#